data_0e11072d2623ef7aec02c722a12bc28f
#
_entry.id   0e11072d2623ef7aec02c722a12bc28f
#
_cell.length_a   1.000
_cell.length_b   1.000
_cell.length_c   1.000
_cell.angle_alpha   90.00
_cell.angle_beta   90.00
_cell.angle_gamma   90.00
#
_symmetry.space_group_name_H-M   'P 1'
#
loop_
_entity.id
_entity.type
_entity.pdbx_description
1 polymer ?
#
loop_
_entity_poly.entity_id
_entity_poly.type
_entity_poly.pdbx_seq_one_letter_code
_entity_poly.pdbx_strand_id
1 'polypeptide(L)'
;MRVDELVEEFAAGLADDPDTSPRTAEFYAADLREFARFLAERGVVEAGEIRVGHVMEFRNHLLEGRRKRFTVYRKDAAVRRFLDWVRTSTEAGLELDPIEPVHQPLDQQIVFLEDEEVRQLLSFPLNRREDLRDAAVIRLMLETGVTVGEIRTLLRSDVDLEAGQVRLGGPGSHLAPRTRRISGETVEVLRRYLGSREDDTPELIVGRAARPVATSKALQNAIWKRCEQVGMWRVSPMNLRHTFAVRLLRRGATLNELREAMGVRDTTNIGVYRKFV
;
A
#
# COMPACT_ATOMS: atom_id res chain seq x y z
N MET A 1 5.07 6.85 34.42
CA MET A 1 5.19 5.65 33.51
C MET A 1 6.23 5.99 32.46
N ARG A 2 7.18 5.09 32.23
CA ARG A 2 8.26 5.31 31.28
C ARG A 2 7.78 5.25 29.81
N VAL A 3 8.34 6.12 28.98
CA VAL A 3 7.95 6.20 27.57
C VAL A 3 8.29 4.92 26.81
N ASP A 4 9.44 4.31 27.08
CA ASP A 4 9.88 3.07 26.42
C ASP A 4 8.97 1.88 26.75
N GLU A 5 8.52 1.74 28.00
CA GLU A 5 7.56 0.72 28.44
C GLU A 5 6.20 0.89 27.74
N LEU A 6 5.69 2.12 27.71
CA LEU A 6 4.43 2.45 27.03
C LEU A 6 4.50 2.22 25.52
N VAL A 7 5.64 2.45 24.90
CA VAL A 7 5.84 2.14 23.46
C VAL A 7 5.73 0.65 23.18
N GLU A 8 6.32 -0.19 24.03
CA GLU A 8 6.19 -1.66 23.84
C GLU A 8 4.77 -2.16 24.13
N GLU A 9 4.10 -1.61 25.13
CA GLU A 9 2.68 -1.94 25.42
C GLU A 9 1.77 -1.54 24.25
N PHE A 10 1.91 -0.32 23.73
CA PHE A 10 1.15 0.13 22.57
C PHE A 10 1.44 -0.71 21.32
N ALA A 11 2.72 -1.05 21.08
CA ALA A 11 3.11 -1.89 19.96
C ALA A 11 2.51 -3.30 20.02
N ALA A 12 2.44 -3.88 21.23
CA ALA A 12 1.76 -5.16 21.46
C ALA A 12 0.25 -5.06 21.16
N GLY A 13 -0.42 -4.01 21.66
CA GLY A 13 -1.84 -3.77 21.36
C GLY A 13 -2.13 -3.55 19.88
N LEU A 14 -1.21 -2.93 19.14
CA LEU A 14 -1.34 -2.79 17.68
C LEU A 14 -1.21 -4.13 16.93
N ALA A 15 -0.44 -5.06 17.44
CA ALA A 15 -0.30 -6.39 16.83
C ALA A 15 -1.60 -7.22 16.93
N ASP A 16 -2.38 -6.99 17.98
CA ASP A 16 -3.65 -7.67 18.24
C ASP A 16 -4.86 -6.91 17.63
N ASP A 17 -4.67 -5.69 17.15
CA ASP A 17 -5.72 -4.87 16.55
C ASP A 17 -6.08 -5.38 15.13
N PRO A 18 -7.32 -5.91 14.93
CA PRO A 18 -7.74 -6.43 13.62
C PRO A 18 -7.79 -5.37 12.51
N ASP A 19 -7.85 -4.10 12.89
CA ASP A 19 -7.86 -2.97 11.95
C ASP A 19 -6.46 -2.49 11.57
N THR A 20 -5.42 -3.00 12.23
CA THR A 20 -4.03 -2.66 11.95
C THR A 20 -3.31 -3.82 11.26
N SER A 21 -2.69 -3.56 10.09
CA SER A 21 -1.91 -4.61 9.42
C SER A 21 -0.67 -4.98 10.23
N PRO A 22 -0.22 -6.26 10.23
CA PRO A 22 1.03 -6.66 10.90
C PRO A 22 2.22 -5.78 10.48
N ARG A 23 2.29 -5.44 9.19
CA ARG A 23 3.34 -4.56 8.67
C ARG A 23 3.23 -3.13 9.18
N THR A 24 2.02 -2.62 9.37
CA THR A 24 1.79 -1.29 9.96
C THR A 24 2.21 -1.27 11.43
N ALA A 25 1.85 -2.31 12.19
CA ALA A 25 2.26 -2.48 13.57
C ALA A 25 3.79 -2.50 13.71
N GLU A 26 4.50 -3.29 12.89
CA GLU A 26 5.97 -3.33 12.85
C GLU A 26 6.59 -1.94 12.58
N PHE A 27 6.06 -1.21 11.58
CA PHE A 27 6.56 0.14 11.27
C PHE A 27 6.30 1.13 12.38
N TYR A 28 5.10 1.09 12.99
CA TYR A 28 4.77 1.98 14.10
C TYR A 28 5.64 1.69 15.32
N ALA A 29 5.84 0.42 15.67
CA ALA A 29 6.75 0.04 16.76
C ALA A 29 8.18 0.57 16.53
N ALA A 30 8.74 0.40 15.32
CA ALA A 30 10.06 0.90 14.98
C ALA A 30 10.13 2.43 15.04
N ASP A 31 9.09 3.13 14.56
CA ASP A 31 9.03 4.59 14.57
C ASP A 31 8.92 5.15 16.00
N LEU A 32 8.13 4.51 16.84
CA LEU A 32 7.93 4.91 18.23
C LEU A 32 9.17 4.65 19.10
N ARG A 33 9.90 3.54 18.85
CA ARG A 33 11.20 3.31 19.48
C ARG A 33 12.22 4.40 19.12
N GLU A 34 12.18 4.92 17.89
CA GLU A 34 13.01 6.06 17.49
C GLU A 34 12.59 7.34 18.22
N PHE A 35 11.29 7.57 18.37
CA PHE A 35 10.76 8.70 19.14
C PHE A 35 11.13 8.63 20.63
N ALA A 36 10.97 7.46 21.26
CA ALA A 36 11.35 7.24 22.65
C ALA A 36 12.85 7.51 22.89
N ARG A 37 13.71 7.05 21.97
CA ARG A 37 15.15 7.31 22.01
C ARG A 37 15.46 8.79 21.88
N PHE A 38 14.80 9.48 20.95
CA PHE A 38 14.93 10.92 20.77
C PHE A 38 14.57 11.71 22.03
N LEU A 39 13.52 11.31 22.75
CA LEU A 39 13.10 11.90 24.01
C LEU A 39 14.12 11.62 25.12
N ALA A 40 14.60 10.38 25.23
CA ALA A 40 15.58 9.98 26.25
C ALA A 40 16.90 10.76 26.10
N GLU A 41 17.37 11.03 24.89
CA GLU A 41 18.55 11.87 24.60
C GLU A 41 18.38 13.33 25.10
N ARG A 42 17.14 13.75 25.36
CA ARG A 42 16.78 15.07 25.89
C ARG A 42 16.40 15.05 27.38
N GLY A 43 16.60 13.91 28.02
CA GLY A 43 16.29 13.72 29.44
C GLY A 43 14.80 13.49 29.73
N VAL A 44 13.96 13.32 28.69
CA VAL A 44 12.51 13.05 28.84
C VAL A 44 12.31 11.54 28.83
N VAL A 45 12.12 10.96 30.01
CA VAL A 45 11.96 9.51 30.19
C VAL A 45 10.55 9.11 30.64
N GLU A 46 9.84 10.01 31.30
CA GLU A 46 8.48 9.80 31.79
C GLU A 46 7.46 10.43 30.81
N ALA A 47 6.35 9.73 30.57
CA ALA A 47 5.35 10.18 29.60
C ALA A 47 4.68 11.50 30.01
N GLY A 48 4.49 11.75 31.30
CA GLY A 48 3.96 13.01 31.81
C GLY A 48 4.86 14.23 31.58
N GLU A 49 6.13 14.02 31.20
CA GLU A 49 7.09 15.10 30.88
C GLU A 49 7.03 15.52 29.41
N ILE A 50 6.35 14.75 28.54
CA ILE A 50 6.25 15.07 27.12
C ILE A 50 5.45 16.37 26.94
N ARG A 51 5.94 17.26 26.09
CA ARG A 51 5.33 18.55 25.72
C ARG A 51 5.22 18.64 24.19
N VAL A 52 4.33 19.49 23.69
CA VAL A 52 4.17 19.77 22.24
C VAL A 52 5.52 20.13 21.60
N GLY A 53 6.38 20.89 22.33
CA GLY A 53 7.72 21.25 21.88
C GLY A 53 8.58 20.04 21.48
N HIS A 54 8.56 18.98 22.28
CA HIS A 54 9.34 17.75 21.99
C HIS A 54 8.87 17.07 20.70
N VAL A 55 7.56 17.08 20.40
CA VAL A 55 7.03 16.52 19.16
C VAL A 55 7.43 17.38 17.96
N MET A 56 7.40 18.71 18.10
CA MET A 56 7.84 19.62 17.05
C MET A 56 9.33 19.50 16.77
N GLU A 57 10.16 19.38 17.82
CA GLU A 57 11.59 19.12 17.67
C GLU A 57 11.87 17.79 16.97
N PHE A 58 11.12 16.73 17.31
CA PHE A 58 11.23 15.45 16.60
C PHE A 58 10.87 15.57 15.12
N ARG A 59 9.81 16.30 14.79
CA ARG A 59 9.45 16.62 13.40
C ARG A 59 10.57 17.32 12.65
N ASN A 60 11.16 18.35 13.25
CA ASN A 60 12.27 19.11 12.67
C ASN A 60 13.49 18.20 12.48
N HIS A 61 13.86 17.42 13.48
CA HIS A 61 14.94 16.42 13.38
C HIS A 61 14.73 15.44 12.21
N LEU A 62 13.50 14.97 11.99
CA LEU A 62 13.19 14.10 10.86
C LEU A 62 13.33 14.80 9.51
N LEU A 63 12.98 16.09 9.42
CA LEU A 63 13.08 16.91 8.21
C LEU A 63 14.53 17.24 7.87
N GLU A 64 15.34 17.61 8.85
CA GLU A 64 16.78 17.89 8.72
C GLU A 64 17.58 16.66 8.27
N GLY A 65 17.18 15.46 8.72
CA GLY A 65 17.78 14.18 8.37
C GLY A 65 17.61 13.76 6.91
N ARG A 66 17.15 14.64 6.01
CA ARG A 66 16.90 14.37 4.58
C ARG A 66 16.01 13.15 4.30
N ARG A 67 15.15 12.79 5.24
CA ARG A 67 14.22 11.69 5.08
C ARG A 67 13.14 12.04 4.03
N LYS A 68 12.65 11.04 3.32
CA LYS A 68 11.54 11.24 2.39
C LYS A 68 10.31 11.76 3.16
N ARG A 69 9.63 12.77 2.64
CA ARG A 69 8.44 13.38 3.27
C ARG A 69 7.42 12.34 3.75
N PHE A 70 7.14 11.33 2.94
CA PHE A 70 6.24 10.23 3.33
C PHE A 70 6.68 9.52 4.63
N THR A 71 7.98 9.34 4.84
CA THR A 71 8.52 8.76 6.09
C THR A 71 8.24 9.65 7.27
N VAL A 72 8.37 10.97 7.11
CA VAL A 72 8.07 11.96 8.17
C VAL A 72 6.57 11.88 8.53
N TYR A 73 5.68 11.88 7.54
CA TYR A 73 4.23 11.78 7.78
C TYR A 73 3.83 10.50 8.50
N ARG A 74 4.39 9.35 8.09
CA ARG A 74 4.11 8.07 8.76
C ARG A 74 4.56 8.09 10.20
N LYS A 75 5.76 8.59 10.48
CA LYS A 75 6.30 8.73 11.85
C LYS A 75 5.47 9.67 12.70
N ASP A 76 5.09 10.80 12.13
CA ASP A 76 4.20 11.76 12.79
C ASP A 76 2.84 11.13 13.13
N ALA A 77 2.25 10.38 12.22
CA ALA A 77 1.00 9.67 12.46
C ALA A 77 1.14 8.61 13.57
N ALA A 78 2.25 7.87 13.61
CA ALA A 78 2.53 6.91 14.67
C ALA A 78 2.65 7.59 16.04
N VAL A 79 3.41 8.69 16.11
CA VAL A 79 3.59 9.45 17.35
C VAL A 79 2.27 10.03 17.84
N ARG A 80 1.46 10.64 16.98
CA ARG A 80 0.15 11.18 17.38
C ARG A 80 -0.78 10.11 17.91
N ARG A 81 -0.90 8.96 17.19
CA ARG A 81 -1.74 7.84 17.64
C ARG A 81 -1.29 7.27 18.98
N PHE A 82 0.02 7.18 19.20
CA PHE A 82 0.60 6.77 20.47
C PHE A 82 0.28 7.76 21.60
N LEU A 83 0.49 9.06 21.40
CA LEU A 83 0.22 10.09 22.41
C LEU A 83 -1.27 10.19 22.75
N ASP A 84 -2.15 10.04 21.76
CA ASP A 84 -3.60 9.94 21.99
C ASP A 84 -3.96 8.73 22.86
N TRP A 85 -3.36 7.57 22.57
CA TRP A 85 -3.55 6.38 23.37
C TRP A 85 -3.02 6.55 24.81
N VAL A 86 -1.81 7.10 24.98
CA VAL A 86 -1.26 7.39 26.32
C VAL A 86 -2.19 8.30 27.11
N ARG A 87 -2.71 9.35 26.50
CA ARG A 87 -3.60 10.31 27.12
C ARG A 87 -4.95 9.72 27.54
N THR A 88 -5.49 8.78 26.74
CA THR A 88 -6.87 8.29 26.91
C THR A 88 -6.96 6.94 27.60
N SER A 89 -5.90 6.15 27.59
CA SER A 89 -5.94 4.73 27.98
C SER A 89 -4.93 4.40 29.10
N THR A 90 -4.14 5.36 29.56
CA THR A 90 -3.15 5.13 30.61
C THR A 90 -3.25 6.17 31.73
N GLU A 91 -2.70 5.82 32.93
CA GLU A 91 -2.57 6.74 34.07
C GLU A 91 -1.22 7.51 34.04
N ALA A 92 -0.63 7.68 32.87
CA ALA A 92 0.69 8.29 32.72
C ALA A 92 0.73 9.80 32.96
N GLY A 93 -0.41 10.46 33.21
CA GLY A 93 -0.50 11.89 33.51
C GLY A 93 -0.08 12.79 32.33
N LEU A 94 -0.25 12.32 31.10
CA LEU A 94 0.07 13.10 29.90
C LEU A 94 -0.97 14.19 29.67
N GLU A 95 -0.59 15.44 29.94
CA GLU A 95 -1.36 16.64 29.59
C GLU A 95 -0.79 17.24 28.31
N LEU A 96 -1.44 16.95 27.19
CA LEU A 96 -1.01 17.42 25.89
C LEU A 96 -2.21 17.84 25.03
N ASP A 97 -2.17 19.03 24.49
CA ASP A 97 -3.15 19.49 23.51
C ASP A 97 -3.08 18.63 22.23
N PRO A 98 -4.19 18.46 21.51
CA PRO A 98 -4.20 17.74 20.27
C PRO A 98 -3.17 18.30 19.28
N ILE A 99 -2.31 17.41 18.76
CA ILE A 99 -1.25 17.81 17.85
C ILE A 99 -1.78 17.78 16.42
N GLU A 100 -1.79 18.94 15.77
CA GLU A 100 -2.18 19.06 14.38
C GLU A 100 -1.33 18.15 13.48
N PRO A 101 -1.98 17.39 12.57
CA PRO A 101 -1.27 16.52 11.65
C PRO A 101 -0.39 17.35 10.70
N VAL A 102 0.77 16.80 10.35
CA VAL A 102 1.52 17.32 9.21
C VAL A 102 0.75 17.00 7.95
N HIS A 103 0.24 18.00 7.25
CA HIS A 103 -0.50 17.81 6.01
C HIS A 103 0.43 17.47 4.86
N GLN A 104 0.14 16.35 4.19
CA GLN A 104 0.78 15.99 2.94
C GLN A 104 -0.13 16.40 1.78
N PRO A 105 0.35 17.19 0.79
CA PRO A 105 -0.36 17.37 -0.46
C PRO A 105 -0.42 16.01 -1.21
N LEU A 106 -1.56 15.34 -1.16
CA LEU A 106 -1.76 14.01 -1.79
C LEU A 106 -1.61 14.08 -3.31
N ASP A 107 -1.94 15.21 -3.93
CA ASP A 107 -1.89 15.42 -5.38
C ASP A 107 -0.47 15.40 -5.98
N GLN A 108 0.54 15.81 -5.23
CA GLN A 108 1.94 15.79 -5.70
C GLN A 108 2.52 14.37 -5.85
N GLN A 109 1.80 13.34 -5.39
CA GLN A 109 2.26 11.94 -5.42
C GLN A 109 1.57 11.09 -6.47
N ILE A 110 0.50 11.62 -7.10
CA ILE A 110 -0.25 10.86 -8.08
C ILE A 110 0.42 10.99 -9.44
N VAL A 111 1.15 9.94 -9.77
CA VAL A 111 1.69 9.71 -11.11
C VAL A 111 0.93 8.53 -11.71
N PHE A 112 0.34 8.73 -12.87
CA PHE A 112 -0.41 7.71 -13.60
C PHE A 112 0.04 7.68 -15.07
N LEU A 113 -0.35 6.65 -15.79
CA LEU A 113 -0.01 6.46 -17.19
C LEU A 113 -1.17 6.91 -18.07
N GLU A 114 -0.87 7.65 -19.11
CA GLU A 114 -1.81 7.90 -20.20
C GLU A 114 -1.96 6.66 -21.11
N ASP A 115 -2.96 6.66 -21.97
CA ASP A 115 -3.31 5.48 -22.78
C ASP A 115 -2.17 5.01 -23.67
N GLU A 116 -1.37 5.92 -24.20
CA GLU A 116 -0.18 5.61 -25.00
C GLU A 116 0.89 4.90 -24.18
N GLU A 117 1.17 5.40 -22.97
CA GLU A 117 2.14 4.81 -22.06
C GLU A 117 1.69 3.41 -21.60
N VAL A 118 0.37 3.19 -21.41
CA VAL A 118 -0.16 1.86 -21.12
C VAL A 118 0.03 0.91 -22.28
N ARG A 119 -0.20 1.36 -23.53
CA ARG A 119 0.06 0.56 -24.73
C ARG A 119 1.55 0.20 -24.85
N GLN A 120 2.43 1.18 -24.64
CA GLN A 120 3.87 0.97 -24.64
C GLN A 120 4.27 -0.04 -23.56
N LEU A 121 3.78 0.12 -22.30
CA LEU A 121 4.08 -0.80 -21.21
C LEU A 121 3.68 -2.25 -21.51
N LEU A 122 2.59 -2.44 -22.24
CA LEU A 122 2.06 -3.78 -22.57
C LEU A 122 2.61 -4.35 -23.89
N SER A 123 3.52 -3.65 -24.58
CA SER A 123 4.06 -4.06 -25.90
C SER A 123 5.22 -5.06 -25.85
N PHE A 124 5.70 -5.44 -24.65
CA PHE A 124 6.76 -6.43 -24.55
C PHE A 124 6.32 -7.82 -25.03
N PRO A 125 7.24 -8.63 -25.60
CA PRO A 125 6.91 -9.97 -26.13
C PRO A 125 6.44 -10.91 -25.04
N LEU A 126 5.42 -11.75 -25.34
CA LEU A 126 4.85 -12.76 -24.43
C LEU A 126 5.33 -14.18 -24.80
N ASN A 127 6.66 -14.39 -24.85
CA ASN A 127 7.28 -15.60 -25.34
C ASN A 127 7.56 -16.64 -24.24
N ARG A 128 7.70 -16.20 -22.98
CA ARG A 128 8.06 -17.06 -21.85
C ARG A 128 6.97 -16.99 -20.78
N ARG A 129 6.92 -17.98 -19.90
CA ARG A 129 5.99 -18.00 -18.76
C ARG A 129 6.11 -16.74 -17.91
N GLU A 130 7.33 -16.25 -17.66
CA GLU A 130 7.54 -15.02 -16.89
C GLU A 130 6.97 -13.78 -17.60
N ASP A 131 7.01 -13.74 -18.91
CA ASP A 131 6.44 -12.64 -19.70
C ASP A 131 4.91 -12.62 -19.56
N LEU A 132 4.28 -13.79 -19.67
CA LEU A 132 2.84 -13.96 -19.46
C LEU A 132 2.42 -13.61 -18.02
N ARG A 133 3.20 -14.08 -17.03
CA ARG A 133 2.99 -13.72 -15.62
C ARG A 133 3.00 -12.21 -15.40
N ASP A 134 4.04 -11.56 -15.90
CA ASP A 134 4.24 -10.13 -15.69
C ASP A 134 3.15 -9.32 -16.40
N ALA A 135 2.75 -9.74 -17.60
CA ALA A 135 1.62 -9.16 -18.32
C ALA A 135 0.31 -9.32 -17.55
N ALA A 136 0.04 -10.52 -17.00
CA ALA A 136 -1.14 -10.77 -16.18
C ALA A 136 -1.17 -9.84 -14.95
N VAL A 137 -0.05 -9.68 -14.25
CA VAL A 137 0.07 -8.78 -13.08
C VAL A 137 -0.22 -7.33 -13.49
N ILE A 138 0.43 -6.83 -14.54
CA ILE A 138 0.26 -5.44 -14.99
C ILE A 138 -1.19 -5.19 -15.43
N ARG A 139 -1.78 -6.10 -16.22
CA ARG A 139 -3.16 -5.98 -16.69
C ARG A 139 -4.17 -6.02 -15.54
N LEU A 140 -4.04 -6.96 -14.61
CA LEU A 140 -4.89 -7.01 -13.41
C LEU A 140 -4.84 -5.69 -12.63
N MET A 141 -3.66 -5.12 -12.42
CA MET A 141 -3.53 -3.85 -11.72
C MET A 141 -4.19 -2.69 -12.47
N LEU A 142 -4.03 -2.62 -13.79
CA LEU A 142 -4.60 -1.57 -14.63
C LEU A 142 -6.14 -1.67 -14.78
N GLU A 143 -6.70 -2.88 -14.72
CA GLU A 143 -8.13 -3.11 -14.96
C GLU A 143 -8.96 -3.17 -13.68
N THR A 144 -8.35 -3.54 -12.57
CA THR A 144 -9.08 -3.77 -11.31
C THR A 144 -8.62 -2.91 -10.15
N GLY A 145 -7.48 -2.22 -10.30
CA GLY A 145 -6.85 -1.45 -9.24
C GLY A 145 -6.33 -2.31 -8.09
N VAL A 146 -6.18 -3.63 -8.28
CA VAL A 146 -5.68 -4.55 -7.26
C VAL A 146 -4.29 -4.13 -6.76
N THR A 147 -4.04 -4.31 -5.48
CA THR A 147 -2.73 -4.00 -4.88
C THR A 147 -1.75 -5.16 -5.07
N VAL A 148 -0.46 -4.86 -4.96
CA VAL A 148 0.59 -5.92 -4.97
C VAL A 148 0.39 -6.91 -3.82
N GLY A 149 -0.09 -6.42 -2.67
CA GLY A 149 -0.40 -7.28 -1.53
C GLY A 149 -1.46 -8.31 -1.87
N GLU A 150 -2.57 -7.87 -2.46
CA GLU A 150 -3.64 -8.76 -2.91
C GLU A 150 -3.19 -9.72 -4.01
N ILE A 151 -2.42 -9.26 -5.00
CA ILE A 151 -1.91 -10.16 -6.08
C ILE A 151 -1.07 -11.31 -5.50
N ARG A 152 -0.34 -11.08 -4.43
CA ARG A 152 0.49 -12.12 -3.81
C ARG A 152 -0.30 -13.22 -3.14
N THR A 153 -1.51 -12.95 -2.70
CA THR A 153 -2.40 -13.88 -2.00
C THR A 153 -3.58 -14.32 -2.86
N LEU A 154 -3.71 -13.79 -4.08
CA LEU A 154 -4.78 -14.12 -5.00
C LEU A 154 -4.65 -15.56 -5.46
N LEU A 155 -5.72 -16.34 -5.34
CA LEU A 155 -5.74 -17.75 -5.69
C LEU A 155 -6.22 -17.97 -7.14
N ARG A 156 -5.88 -19.12 -7.72
CA ARG A 156 -6.43 -19.54 -9.01
C ARG A 156 -7.97 -19.60 -8.97
N SER A 157 -8.54 -20.06 -7.85
CA SER A 157 -9.98 -20.14 -7.63
C SER A 157 -10.69 -18.78 -7.51
N ASP A 158 -9.94 -17.67 -7.36
CA ASP A 158 -10.49 -16.33 -7.32
C ASP A 158 -10.72 -15.73 -8.71
N VAL A 159 -10.26 -16.42 -9.78
CA VAL A 159 -10.41 -15.98 -11.16
C VAL A 159 -11.36 -16.91 -11.89
N ASP A 160 -12.45 -16.33 -12.39
CA ASP A 160 -13.37 -17.00 -13.30
C ASP A 160 -13.04 -16.53 -14.73
N LEU A 161 -12.35 -17.38 -15.49
CA LEU A 161 -11.94 -17.07 -16.86
C LEU A 161 -13.12 -17.13 -17.85
N GLU A 162 -14.19 -17.85 -17.53
CA GLU A 162 -15.37 -17.93 -18.40
C GLU A 162 -16.26 -16.69 -18.21
N ALA A 163 -16.48 -16.27 -16.98
CA ALA A 163 -17.20 -15.04 -16.68
C ALA A 163 -16.35 -13.76 -16.89
N GLY A 164 -15.03 -13.89 -17.06
CA GLY A 164 -14.11 -12.75 -17.12
C GLY A 164 -14.12 -11.91 -15.85
N GLN A 165 -14.04 -12.56 -14.70
CA GLN A 165 -14.13 -11.91 -13.39
C GLN A 165 -13.02 -12.35 -12.44
N VAL A 166 -12.69 -11.47 -11.49
CA VAL A 166 -11.76 -11.75 -10.40
C VAL A 166 -12.35 -11.26 -9.06
N ARG A 167 -12.27 -12.12 -8.05
CA ARG A 167 -12.64 -11.80 -6.66
C ARG A 167 -11.40 -11.28 -5.92
N LEU A 168 -11.53 -10.13 -5.29
CA LEU A 168 -10.46 -9.42 -4.59
C LEU A 168 -10.88 -9.16 -3.14
N GLY A 169 -9.93 -8.88 -2.25
CA GLY A 169 -10.20 -8.60 -0.84
C GLY A 169 -10.47 -9.86 -0.03
N GLY A 170 -9.84 -10.98 -0.39
CA GLY A 170 -9.90 -12.24 0.36
C GLY A 170 -9.25 -12.16 1.75
N PRO A 171 -9.17 -13.31 2.48
CA PRO A 171 -8.58 -13.37 3.81
C PRO A 171 -7.19 -12.74 3.87
N GLY A 172 -6.95 -11.92 4.89
CA GLY A 172 -5.69 -11.17 5.07
C GLY A 172 -5.57 -9.88 4.26
N SER A 173 -6.58 -9.51 3.47
CA SER A 173 -6.65 -8.20 2.83
C SER A 173 -7.24 -7.16 3.79
N HIS A 174 -6.65 -5.95 3.83
CA HIS A 174 -7.23 -4.79 4.52
C HIS A 174 -8.24 -4.03 3.67
N LEU A 175 -8.44 -4.46 2.42
CA LEU A 175 -9.40 -3.88 1.49
C LEU A 175 -10.69 -4.70 1.50
N ALA A 176 -11.81 -4.04 1.29
CA ALA A 176 -13.12 -4.68 1.25
C ALA A 176 -13.21 -5.73 0.13
N PRO A 177 -13.92 -6.85 0.35
CA PRO A 177 -14.21 -7.84 -0.69
C PRO A 177 -14.93 -7.19 -1.86
N ARG A 178 -14.53 -7.54 -3.08
CA ARG A 178 -15.13 -7.03 -4.31
C ARG A 178 -14.88 -7.95 -5.49
N THR A 179 -15.80 -7.98 -6.43
CA THR A 179 -15.63 -8.67 -7.72
C THR A 179 -15.43 -7.63 -8.82
N ARG A 180 -14.44 -7.87 -9.69
CA ARG A 180 -14.11 -6.99 -10.80
C ARG A 180 -14.11 -7.75 -12.11
N ARG A 181 -14.63 -7.09 -13.16
CA ARG A 181 -14.51 -7.61 -14.54
C ARG A 181 -13.12 -7.33 -15.07
N ILE A 182 -12.63 -8.27 -15.88
CA ILE A 182 -11.39 -8.17 -16.64
C ILE A 182 -11.68 -8.31 -18.13
N SER A 183 -10.85 -7.70 -18.96
CA SER A 183 -11.02 -7.75 -20.41
C SER A 183 -10.74 -9.13 -20.98
N GLY A 184 -11.26 -9.41 -22.21
CA GLY A 184 -10.95 -10.63 -22.93
C GLY A 184 -9.45 -10.83 -23.18
N GLU A 185 -8.71 -9.73 -23.37
CA GLU A 185 -7.26 -9.79 -23.51
C GLU A 185 -6.57 -10.25 -22.21
N THR A 186 -7.05 -9.80 -21.07
CA THR A 186 -6.52 -10.21 -19.75
C THR A 186 -6.88 -11.67 -19.47
N VAL A 187 -8.10 -12.09 -19.81
CA VAL A 187 -8.52 -13.50 -19.76
C VAL A 187 -7.59 -14.38 -20.59
N GLU A 188 -7.28 -13.98 -21.82
CA GLU A 188 -6.40 -14.74 -22.70
C GLU A 188 -4.96 -14.84 -22.17
N VAL A 189 -4.42 -13.74 -21.67
CA VAL A 189 -3.08 -13.74 -21.04
C VAL A 189 -3.06 -14.66 -19.82
N LEU A 190 -4.09 -14.60 -18.97
CA LEU A 190 -4.22 -15.48 -17.79
C LEU A 190 -4.37 -16.96 -18.20
N ARG A 191 -5.18 -17.26 -19.21
CA ARG A 191 -5.35 -18.63 -19.72
C ARG A 191 -4.02 -19.20 -20.22
N ARG A 192 -3.27 -18.44 -21.02
CA ARG A 192 -1.94 -18.84 -21.50
C ARG A 192 -0.94 -18.99 -20.36
N TYR A 193 -0.95 -18.06 -19.40
CA TYR A 193 -0.09 -18.15 -18.23
C TYR A 193 -0.37 -19.41 -17.40
N LEU A 194 -1.64 -19.65 -17.05
CA LEU A 194 -2.04 -20.82 -16.28
C LEU A 194 -1.77 -22.13 -17.04
N GLY A 195 -2.03 -22.17 -18.36
CA GLY A 195 -1.71 -23.31 -19.20
C GLY A 195 -0.20 -23.60 -19.33
N SER A 196 0.66 -22.61 -19.08
CA SER A 196 2.11 -22.79 -19.06
C SER A 196 2.66 -23.25 -17.71
N ARG A 197 1.81 -23.40 -16.68
CA ARG A 197 2.20 -23.84 -15.34
C ARG A 197 2.07 -25.35 -15.22
N GLU A 198 3.11 -25.96 -14.68
CA GLU A 198 3.21 -27.43 -14.41
C GLU A 198 3.14 -27.72 -12.90
N ASP A 199 2.69 -26.75 -12.08
CA ASP A 199 2.64 -26.83 -10.62
C ASP A 199 1.20 -26.75 -10.11
N ASP A 200 0.96 -27.27 -8.89
CA ASP A 200 -0.33 -27.27 -8.20
C ASP A 200 -0.44 -26.14 -7.15
N THR A 201 0.50 -25.21 -7.14
CA THR A 201 0.48 -24.07 -6.21
C THR A 201 -0.83 -23.29 -6.36
N PRO A 202 -1.61 -23.10 -5.29
CA PRO A 202 -2.94 -22.50 -5.37
C PRO A 202 -2.93 -21.02 -5.73
N GLU A 203 -1.85 -20.29 -5.43
CA GLU A 203 -1.72 -18.88 -5.77
C GLU A 203 -1.75 -18.67 -7.28
N LEU A 204 -2.49 -17.65 -7.71
CA LEU A 204 -2.60 -17.27 -9.12
C LEU A 204 -1.25 -16.91 -9.71
N ILE A 205 -0.45 -16.13 -8.98
CA ILE A 205 0.85 -15.62 -9.43
C ILE A 205 1.96 -16.27 -8.62
N VAL A 206 2.85 -17.00 -9.31
CA VAL A 206 4.00 -17.65 -8.68
C VAL A 206 5.34 -17.04 -9.13
N GLY A 207 6.32 -17.14 -8.27
CA GLY A 207 7.69 -16.74 -8.51
C GLY A 207 8.56 -17.86 -9.11
N ARG A 208 9.83 -17.85 -8.76
CA ARG A 208 10.78 -18.91 -9.18
C ARG A 208 10.39 -20.25 -8.55
N ALA A 209 10.67 -21.32 -9.29
CA ALA A 209 10.37 -22.69 -8.88
C ALA A 209 8.93 -22.90 -8.41
N ALA A 210 7.99 -22.19 -9.04
CA ALA A 210 6.56 -22.25 -8.78
C ALA A 210 6.17 -21.96 -7.30
N ARG A 211 7.00 -21.27 -6.56
CA ARG A 211 6.70 -20.86 -5.17
C ARG A 211 5.89 -19.57 -5.15
N PRO A 212 5.05 -19.36 -4.13
CA PRO A 212 4.35 -18.09 -3.94
C PRO A 212 5.32 -16.89 -3.97
N VAL A 213 4.87 -15.75 -4.49
CA VAL A 213 5.72 -14.55 -4.54
C VAL A 213 5.96 -14.03 -3.14
N ALA A 214 7.17 -14.19 -2.62
CA ALA A 214 7.51 -13.89 -1.24
C ALA A 214 7.39 -12.40 -0.88
N THR A 215 7.67 -11.47 -1.79
CA THR A 215 7.73 -10.04 -1.49
C THR A 215 7.08 -9.17 -2.56
N SER A 216 6.49 -8.04 -2.14
CA SER A 216 6.01 -7.00 -3.06
C SER A 216 7.13 -6.44 -3.95
N LYS A 217 8.37 -6.44 -3.45
CA LYS A 217 9.55 -5.99 -4.19
C LYS A 217 9.85 -6.86 -5.41
N ALA A 218 9.59 -8.17 -5.32
CA ALA A 218 9.77 -9.07 -6.46
C ALA A 218 8.84 -8.70 -7.64
N LEU A 219 7.56 -8.41 -7.37
CA LEU A 219 6.61 -7.95 -8.40
C LEU A 219 6.98 -6.56 -8.93
N GLN A 220 7.40 -5.64 -8.06
CA GLN A 220 7.87 -4.33 -8.49
C GLN A 220 9.08 -4.44 -9.44
N ASN A 221 10.06 -5.29 -9.11
CA ASN A 221 11.22 -5.52 -9.97
C ASN A 221 10.82 -6.17 -11.31
N ALA A 222 9.83 -7.05 -11.32
CA ALA A 222 9.29 -7.62 -12.55
C ALA A 222 8.68 -6.54 -13.45
N ILE A 223 7.85 -5.64 -12.90
CA ILE A 223 7.28 -4.49 -13.64
C ILE A 223 8.40 -3.60 -14.18
N TRP A 224 9.41 -3.24 -13.38
CA TRP A 224 10.53 -2.40 -13.81
C TRP A 224 11.31 -3.02 -14.95
N LYS A 225 11.55 -4.34 -14.91
CA LYS A 225 12.19 -5.07 -16.02
C LYS A 225 11.39 -4.91 -17.31
N ARG A 226 10.04 -4.90 -17.26
CA ARG A 226 9.22 -4.68 -18.44
C ARG A 226 9.30 -3.24 -18.95
N CYS A 227 9.31 -2.27 -18.03
CA CYS A 227 9.54 -0.87 -18.40
C CYS A 227 10.88 -0.69 -19.15
N GLU A 228 11.96 -1.25 -18.64
CA GLU A 228 13.28 -1.21 -19.27
C GLU A 228 13.27 -1.88 -20.67
N GLN A 229 12.56 -3.00 -20.81
CA GLN A 229 12.47 -3.74 -22.07
C GLN A 229 11.76 -2.95 -23.19
N VAL A 230 10.82 -2.07 -22.83
CA VAL A 230 10.06 -1.23 -23.79
C VAL A 230 10.56 0.21 -23.83
N GLY A 231 11.71 0.52 -23.24
CA GLY A 231 12.29 1.86 -23.23
C GLY A 231 11.47 2.89 -22.43
N MET A 232 10.82 2.46 -21.37
CA MET A 232 9.92 3.29 -20.55
C MET A 232 10.56 3.61 -19.19
N TRP A 233 10.17 4.74 -18.57
CA TRP A 233 10.54 5.05 -17.19
C TRP A 233 10.00 3.99 -16.20
N ARG A 234 10.62 3.88 -15.01
CA ARG A 234 10.26 2.86 -14.01
C ARG A 234 8.91 3.12 -13.37
N VAL A 235 7.90 2.45 -13.87
CA VAL A 235 6.54 2.47 -13.33
C VAL A 235 6.48 1.65 -12.05
N SER A 236 5.92 2.23 -11.00
CA SER A 236 5.65 1.50 -9.75
C SER A 236 4.27 0.82 -9.78
N PRO A 237 4.04 -0.21 -8.96
CA PRO A 237 2.70 -0.77 -8.79
C PRO A 237 1.65 0.27 -8.40
N MET A 238 2.02 1.28 -7.62
CA MET A 238 1.10 2.34 -7.24
C MET A 238 0.70 3.21 -8.43
N ASN A 239 1.62 3.47 -9.39
CA ASN A 239 1.29 4.18 -10.62
C ASN A 239 0.23 3.45 -11.44
N LEU A 240 0.28 2.11 -11.52
CA LEU A 240 -0.74 1.30 -12.20
C LEU A 240 -2.11 1.42 -11.50
N ARG A 241 -2.12 1.41 -10.16
CA ARG A 241 -3.35 1.60 -9.38
C ARG A 241 -3.89 3.04 -9.52
N HIS A 242 -3.02 4.05 -9.59
CA HIS A 242 -3.42 5.43 -9.89
C HIS A 242 -4.02 5.54 -11.31
N THR A 243 -3.40 4.86 -12.29
CA THR A 243 -3.91 4.79 -13.66
C THR A 243 -5.32 4.19 -13.70
N PHE A 244 -5.56 3.09 -12.99
CA PHE A 244 -6.90 2.51 -12.85
C PHE A 244 -7.89 3.54 -12.30
N ALA A 245 -7.55 4.22 -11.22
CA ALA A 245 -8.43 5.18 -10.56
C ALA A 245 -8.81 6.35 -11.48
N VAL A 246 -7.81 6.97 -12.12
CA VAL A 246 -8.02 8.08 -13.06
C VAL A 246 -8.87 7.63 -14.25
N ARG A 247 -8.54 6.49 -14.86
CA ARG A 247 -9.31 5.94 -16.00
C ARG A 247 -10.75 5.63 -15.65
N LEU A 248 -11.01 5.12 -14.44
CA LEU A 248 -12.38 4.82 -13.99
C LEU A 248 -13.19 6.10 -13.86
N LEU A 249 -12.64 7.16 -13.25
CA LEU A 249 -13.30 8.45 -13.15
C LEU A 249 -13.47 9.12 -14.52
N ARG A 250 -12.48 9.08 -15.41
CA ARG A 250 -12.59 9.61 -16.78
C ARG A 250 -13.70 8.93 -17.59
N ARG A 251 -14.09 7.71 -17.24
CA ARG A 251 -15.25 6.99 -17.82
C ARG A 251 -16.59 7.36 -17.16
N GLY A 252 -16.59 8.36 -16.27
CA GLY A 252 -17.80 8.87 -15.63
C GLY A 252 -18.18 8.20 -14.31
N ALA A 253 -17.33 7.35 -13.75
CA ALA A 253 -17.60 6.76 -12.45
C ALA A 253 -17.61 7.83 -11.33
N THR A 254 -18.47 7.65 -10.35
CA THR A 254 -18.51 8.45 -9.14
C THR A 254 -17.38 8.10 -8.18
N LEU A 255 -17.10 8.96 -7.20
CA LEU A 255 -16.14 8.61 -6.13
C LEU A 255 -16.57 7.40 -5.30
N ASN A 256 -17.88 7.19 -5.12
CA ASN A 256 -18.37 6.01 -4.40
C ASN A 256 -18.09 4.72 -5.18
N GLU A 257 -18.35 4.73 -6.50
CA GLU A 257 -17.99 3.60 -7.35
C GLU A 257 -16.48 3.36 -7.39
N LEU A 258 -15.66 4.42 -7.40
CA LEU A 258 -14.21 4.30 -7.27
C LEU A 258 -13.81 3.71 -5.92
N ARG A 259 -14.42 4.16 -4.81
CA ARG A 259 -14.21 3.65 -3.46
C ARG A 259 -14.45 2.13 -3.41
N GLU A 260 -15.60 1.70 -3.92
CA GLU A 260 -15.98 0.28 -3.99
C GLU A 260 -15.02 -0.51 -4.90
N ALA A 261 -14.71 0.04 -6.07
CA ALA A 261 -13.80 -0.59 -7.03
C ALA A 261 -12.38 -0.79 -6.46
N MET A 262 -11.90 0.16 -5.67
CA MET A 262 -10.59 0.08 -5.01
C MET A 262 -10.62 -0.70 -3.69
N GLY A 263 -11.80 -0.99 -3.15
CA GLY A 263 -11.99 -1.66 -1.86
C GLY A 263 -11.58 -0.81 -0.65
N VAL A 264 -11.46 0.51 -0.78
CA VAL A 264 -11.09 1.38 0.33
C VAL A 264 -12.30 1.74 1.19
N ARG A 265 -12.08 2.02 2.49
CA ARG A 265 -13.16 2.25 3.45
C ARG A 265 -13.89 3.58 3.24
N ASP A 266 -13.16 4.62 2.87
CA ASP A 266 -13.69 5.97 2.71
C ASP A 266 -13.17 6.67 1.45
N THR A 267 -13.70 7.85 1.17
CA THR A 267 -13.34 8.66 -0.01
C THR A 267 -12.26 9.69 0.26
N THR A 268 -11.79 9.85 1.49
CA THR A 268 -10.86 10.91 1.91
C THR A 268 -9.60 10.95 1.05
N ASN A 269 -8.94 9.79 0.92
CA ASN A 269 -7.69 9.68 0.18
C ASN A 269 -7.87 9.53 -1.34
N ILE A 270 -9.08 9.22 -1.83
CA ILE A 270 -9.35 9.05 -3.26
C ILE A 270 -9.98 10.28 -3.91
N GLY A 271 -10.48 11.23 -3.11
CA GLY A 271 -11.02 12.50 -3.61
C GLY A 271 -10.02 13.30 -4.45
N VAL A 272 -8.73 13.10 -4.20
CA VAL A 272 -7.63 13.74 -4.94
C VAL A 272 -7.62 13.39 -6.44
N TYR A 273 -8.11 12.22 -6.85
CA TYR A 273 -8.15 11.81 -8.26
C TYR A 273 -9.07 12.70 -9.13
N ARG A 274 -10.04 13.43 -8.52
CA ARG A 274 -10.86 14.40 -9.25
C ARG A 274 -10.06 15.48 -9.98
N LYS A 275 -8.85 15.78 -9.51
CA LYS A 275 -7.99 16.80 -10.12
C LYS A 275 -7.41 16.39 -11.48
N PHE A 276 -7.56 15.12 -11.85
CA PHE A 276 -6.96 14.52 -13.07
C PHE A 276 -8.01 14.11 -14.12
N VAL A 277 -9.26 14.54 -13.90
CA VAL A 277 -10.41 14.16 -14.75
C VAL A 277 -11.02 15.37 -15.42
#